data_f780329cb307b0247b5c0cf104d85590
#
_entry.id   f780329cb307b0247b5c0cf104d85590
#
_cell.length_a   1.000
_cell.length_b   1.000
_cell.length_c   1.000
_cell.angle_alpha   90.00
_cell.angle_beta   90.00
_cell.angle_gamma   90.00
#
_symmetry.space_group_name_H-M   'P 1'
#
loop_
_entity.id
_entity.type
_entity.pdbx_description
1 polymer ?
#
loop_
_entity_poly.entity_id
_entity_poly.type
_entity_poly.pdbx_seq_one_letter_code
_entity_poly.pdbx_strand_id
1 'polypeptide(L)'
;MWWRIKKEETDKVKVIVGKIMPGRIVISSYTDDSSKKADRNRWIQVQSSFPSMSNVHYELIWDDWKLYWELHIEPQNVTDHYKYSRIAKCIQEATKDDDSLRWYNDGQTYKVRYNSIVNSDDRMEKGLRLLYDKYDKLLDDCAKRFKPTDLTRPYKNCSELKTFEDEEEVCLRTMSLKDLFDIKLTIPDYQRIYCWNDNNIRTLWNNLKEMPEGLDYHLGAIILQRQNESCDIIDGQQRLVTLTLILRALGYEGNMPLLLQRFKSQEACENIANAKYVIQEIKGWDYAENCEMLNNILRHLTFSVLVLNSNNLDLAYTFFSNQNSKGVRLSDYDILKAHHLRYLITNDSQAEHLARKWNTMSQETDSDNEPFIHKTLGLYLYRARKWMRKHSCDEQKSNRPIKDEYSAAPLIPSIPPFGERFYFYEKIQGGAHFFAFTDYFVELYKQFIKTPQVLLLRRNLLGESHWKYESVIETVLFVYFSKFGKQYLSEALFCIVGAVAQHRYKESRALQYKINEHVQNNELVMMIDQASSPSFFLAETLPLLKRSGRDLEGGDIRVRFYNALCRVFRGLHDPEILNDEESLRMANFTDTFIESKKNSEYE
;
A
#
# COMPACT_ATOMS: atom_id res chain seq x y z
N MET A 1 -0.73 12.35 -39.43
CA MET A 1 -0.29 11.08 -40.11
C MET A 1 0.95 10.62 -39.37
N TRP A 2 0.84 9.56 -38.54
CA TRP A 2 1.92 9.09 -37.66
C TRP A 2 2.88 8.22 -38.41
N TRP A 3 4.10 8.69 -38.61
CA TRP A 3 5.18 7.91 -39.23
C TRP A 3 5.75 6.95 -38.21
N ARG A 4 5.97 5.70 -38.62
CA ARG A 4 6.44 4.62 -37.76
C ARG A 4 7.69 4.00 -38.41
N ILE A 5 8.54 3.41 -37.57
CA ILE A 5 9.74 2.69 -38.00
C ILE A 5 9.34 1.51 -38.90
N LYS A 6 9.94 1.37 -40.08
CA LYS A 6 9.63 0.28 -41.00
C LYS A 6 10.10 -1.08 -40.45
N LYS A 7 9.43 -2.16 -40.86
CA LYS A 7 9.80 -3.53 -40.48
C LYS A 7 11.24 -3.87 -40.88
N GLU A 8 11.68 -3.43 -42.06
CA GLU A 8 13.05 -3.61 -42.57
C GLU A 8 14.11 -3.03 -41.61
N GLU A 9 13.81 -1.98 -40.89
CA GLU A 9 14.71 -1.38 -39.89
C GLU A 9 14.85 -2.25 -38.64
N THR A 10 13.83 -3.04 -38.30
CA THR A 10 13.92 -4.02 -37.20
C THR A 10 14.96 -5.10 -37.52
N ASP A 11 14.99 -5.60 -38.76
CA ASP A 11 15.94 -6.61 -39.16
C ASP A 11 17.38 -6.06 -39.23
N LYS A 12 17.55 -4.81 -39.66
CA LYS A 12 18.84 -4.11 -39.60
C LYS A 12 19.30 -3.92 -38.13
N VAL A 13 18.40 -3.51 -37.22
CA VAL A 13 18.71 -3.39 -35.80
C VAL A 13 19.15 -4.73 -35.23
N LYS A 14 18.48 -5.83 -35.57
CA LYS A 14 18.90 -7.19 -35.14
C LYS A 14 20.32 -7.52 -35.58
N VAL A 15 20.68 -7.18 -36.83
CA VAL A 15 22.04 -7.41 -37.37
C VAL A 15 23.06 -6.56 -36.61
N ILE A 16 22.77 -5.26 -36.37
CA ILE A 16 23.64 -4.36 -35.65
C ILE A 16 23.81 -4.82 -34.20
N VAL A 17 22.71 -5.19 -33.52
CA VAL A 17 22.74 -5.73 -32.17
C VAL A 17 23.54 -7.02 -32.09
N GLY A 18 23.39 -7.92 -33.04
CA GLY A 18 24.19 -9.15 -33.10
C GLY A 18 25.69 -8.92 -33.18
N LYS A 19 26.12 -7.80 -33.79
CA LYS A 19 27.53 -7.38 -33.86
C LYS A 19 28.05 -6.72 -32.59
N ILE A 20 27.23 -5.85 -31.96
CA ILE A 20 27.64 -5.03 -30.80
C ILE A 20 27.39 -5.76 -29.51
N MET A 21 26.24 -6.41 -29.40
CA MET A 21 25.68 -7.00 -28.16
C MET A 21 25.17 -8.43 -28.44
N PRO A 22 26.05 -9.39 -28.74
CA PRO A 22 25.62 -10.75 -29.08
C PRO A 22 24.75 -11.35 -27.92
N GLY A 23 23.62 -11.94 -28.32
CA GLY A 23 22.69 -12.58 -27.39
C GLY A 23 21.65 -11.65 -26.75
N ARG A 24 21.63 -10.35 -27.04
CA ARG A 24 20.61 -9.42 -26.56
C ARG A 24 19.28 -9.59 -27.30
N ILE A 25 18.19 -9.47 -26.59
CA ILE A 25 16.84 -9.57 -27.14
C ILE A 25 16.45 -8.24 -27.76
N VAL A 26 15.91 -8.29 -28.97
CA VAL A 26 15.33 -7.15 -29.69
C VAL A 26 13.82 -7.33 -29.72
N ILE A 27 13.10 -6.38 -29.17
CA ILE A 27 11.63 -6.33 -29.08
C ILE A 27 11.16 -5.16 -29.95
N SER A 28 10.08 -5.34 -30.70
CA SER A 28 9.43 -4.26 -31.44
C SER A 28 7.98 -4.10 -31.04
N SER A 29 7.46 -2.90 -31.18
CA SER A 29 6.05 -2.59 -30.91
C SER A 29 5.07 -3.16 -31.96
N TYR A 30 5.54 -4.06 -32.80
CA TYR A 30 4.73 -4.73 -33.80
C TYR A 30 3.81 -5.75 -33.11
N THR A 31 2.52 -5.50 -33.15
CA THR A 31 1.50 -6.51 -32.84
C THR A 31 1.05 -7.15 -34.14
N ASP A 32 1.08 -8.46 -34.18
CA ASP A 32 0.65 -9.29 -35.31
C ASP A 32 -0.89 -9.31 -35.44
N ASP A 33 -1.49 -8.13 -35.44
CA ASP A 33 -2.92 -7.99 -35.68
C ASP A 33 -3.16 -7.91 -37.18
N SER A 34 -3.47 -9.05 -37.74
CA SER A 34 -3.69 -9.28 -39.19
C SER A 34 -4.81 -8.44 -39.80
N SER A 35 -5.51 -7.66 -39.01
CA SER A 35 -6.67 -6.87 -39.46
C SER A 35 -6.40 -5.41 -39.82
N LYS A 36 -5.20 -4.86 -39.54
CA LYS A 36 -4.92 -3.44 -39.83
C LYS A 36 -3.45 -3.22 -40.28
N LYS A 37 -3.22 -3.04 -41.57
CA LYS A 37 -2.11 -2.33 -42.23
C LYS A 37 -1.04 -1.70 -41.32
N ALA A 38 -0.30 -2.48 -40.52
CA ALA A 38 0.74 -1.97 -39.65
C ALA A 38 2.11 -2.47 -40.07
N ASP A 39 2.62 -1.99 -41.22
CA ASP A 39 4.00 -2.22 -41.65
C ASP A 39 5.05 -1.42 -40.86
N ARG A 40 4.71 -0.88 -39.69
CA ARG A 40 5.56 0.11 -39.00
C ARG A 40 5.50 -0.01 -37.49
N ASN A 41 6.65 0.00 -36.85
CA ASN A 41 6.83 0.01 -35.42
C ASN A 41 6.88 1.45 -34.88
N ARG A 42 6.40 1.64 -33.67
CA ARG A 42 6.54 2.93 -32.94
C ARG A 42 7.95 3.06 -32.35
N TRP A 43 8.50 1.95 -31.89
CA TRP A 43 9.82 1.84 -31.27
C TRP A 43 10.40 0.43 -31.48
N ILE A 44 11.71 0.33 -31.34
CA ILE A 44 12.45 -0.95 -31.30
C ILE A 44 13.33 -0.92 -30.08
N GLN A 45 13.14 -1.85 -29.15
CA GLN A 45 13.87 -1.96 -27.88
C GLN A 45 14.93 -3.06 -27.97
N VAL A 46 16.07 -2.79 -27.35
CA VAL A 46 17.17 -3.73 -27.18
C VAL A 46 17.50 -3.84 -25.71
N GLN A 47 17.44 -5.04 -25.15
CA GLN A 47 17.75 -5.26 -23.75
C GLN A 47 19.15 -4.77 -23.38
N SER A 48 19.28 -4.12 -22.21
CA SER A 48 20.57 -3.82 -21.59
C SER A 48 21.13 -5.07 -20.87
N SER A 49 22.36 -4.97 -20.35
CA SER A 49 22.96 -6.00 -19.49
C SER A 49 22.27 -6.14 -18.14
N PHE A 50 21.42 -5.19 -17.77
CA PHE A 50 20.75 -5.18 -16.49
C PHE A 50 19.78 -6.37 -16.36
N PRO A 51 20.05 -7.36 -15.49
CA PRO A 51 19.28 -8.60 -15.45
C PRO A 51 17.83 -8.35 -15.04
N SER A 52 16.91 -9.03 -15.68
CA SER A 52 15.46 -9.05 -15.40
C SER A 52 14.69 -7.75 -15.68
N MET A 53 15.19 -6.84 -16.52
CA MET A 53 14.62 -5.51 -16.58
C MET A 53 14.29 -5.04 -17.99
N SER A 54 13.04 -5.29 -18.38
CA SER A 54 12.40 -4.58 -19.50
C SER A 54 12.43 -3.05 -19.33
N ASN A 55 12.60 -2.58 -18.10
CA ASN A 55 12.55 -1.17 -17.69
C ASN A 55 13.86 -0.40 -17.93
N VAL A 56 14.96 -1.08 -18.27
CA VAL A 56 16.22 -0.45 -18.66
C VAL A 56 16.64 -1.06 -19.99
N HIS A 57 16.53 -0.29 -21.06
CA HIS A 57 16.76 -0.77 -22.41
C HIS A 57 17.22 0.36 -23.34
N TYR A 58 17.89 -0.02 -24.43
CA TYR A 58 18.16 0.90 -25.53
C TYR A 58 16.95 0.91 -26.46
N GLU A 59 16.56 2.07 -26.92
CA GLU A 59 15.39 2.22 -27.77
C GLU A 59 15.70 3.05 -29.01
N LEU A 60 15.37 2.53 -30.18
CA LEU A 60 15.31 3.29 -31.42
C LEU A 60 13.92 3.90 -31.53
N ILE A 61 13.84 5.22 -31.46
CA ILE A 61 12.57 5.96 -31.48
C ILE A 61 12.45 6.84 -32.74
N TRP A 62 11.21 7.13 -33.08
CA TRP A 62 10.86 8.11 -34.10
C TRP A 62 10.30 9.36 -33.43
N ASP A 63 11.05 10.46 -33.52
CA ASP A 63 10.71 11.73 -32.95
C ASP A 63 10.96 12.86 -33.95
N ASP A 64 10.03 13.82 -34.09
CA ASP A 64 10.07 14.95 -35.00
C ASP A 64 10.61 14.60 -36.41
N TRP A 65 10.04 13.55 -37.04
CA TRP A 65 10.37 13.05 -38.36
C TRP A 65 11.80 12.43 -38.51
N LYS A 66 12.45 12.10 -37.38
CA LYS A 66 13.82 11.62 -37.35
C LYS A 66 13.96 10.41 -36.46
N LEU A 67 14.95 9.56 -36.71
CA LEU A 67 15.27 8.42 -35.86
C LEU A 67 16.41 8.81 -34.92
N TYR A 68 16.24 8.38 -33.64
CA TYR A 68 17.25 8.58 -32.59
C TYR A 68 17.41 7.31 -31.77
N TRP A 69 18.63 7.11 -31.26
CA TRP A 69 18.87 6.13 -30.21
C TRP A 69 18.75 6.79 -28.84
N GLU A 70 18.07 6.11 -27.95
CA GLU A 70 17.97 6.50 -26.54
C GLU A 70 18.27 5.30 -25.62
N LEU A 71 18.83 5.56 -24.45
CA LEU A 71 18.81 4.67 -23.32
C LEU A 71 17.64 5.11 -22.43
N HIS A 72 16.69 4.22 -22.19
CA HIS A 72 15.53 4.45 -21.33
C HIS A 72 15.70 3.75 -19.99
N ILE A 73 15.23 4.42 -18.92
CA ILE A 73 15.08 3.91 -17.57
C ILE A 73 13.66 4.26 -17.13
N GLU A 74 12.77 3.24 -17.07
CA GLU A 74 11.33 3.39 -16.90
C GLU A 74 10.84 2.68 -15.66
N PRO A 75 10.83 3.32 -14.46
CA PRO A 75 10.28 2.71 -13.25
C PRO A 75 8.77 2.52 -13.38
N GLN A 76 8.28 1.32 -13.10
CA GLN A 76 6.86 0.97 -13.26
C GLN A 76 6.03 1.21 -11.99
N ASN A 77 6.66 1.28 -10.82
CA ASN A 77 5.99 1.49 -9.53
C ASN A 77 6.86 2.31 -8.57
N VAL A 78 6.31 2.71 -7.44
CA VAL A 78 7.00 3.57 -6.45
C VAL A 78 8.27 2.91 -5.90
N THR A 79 8.26 1.60 -5.69
CA THR A 79 9.41 0.84 -5.19
C THR A 79 10.52 0.78 -6.23
N ASP A 80 10.16 0.57 -7.49
CA ASP A 80 11.09 0.62 -8.62
C ASP A 80 11.65 2.03 -8.82
N HIS A 81 10.86 3.07 -8.57
CA HIS A 81 11.28 4.45 -8.75
C HIS A 81 12.54 4.78 -7.92
N TYR A 82 12.62 4.30 -6.68
CA TYR A 82 13.79 4.49 -5.82
C TYR A 82 15.04 3.79 -6.38
N LYS A 83 14.87 2.58 -6.89
CA LYS A 83 15.95 1.80 -7.49
C LYS A 83 16.48 2.45 -8.76
N TYR A 84 15.58 2.81 -9.66
CA TYR A 84 15.94 3.34 -10.97
C TYR A 84 16.38 4.80 -10.94
N SER A 85 15.90 5.62 -10.01
CA SER A 85 16.37 7.01 -9.86
C SER A 85 17.86 7.10 -9.54
N ARG A 86 18.41 6.09 -8.92
CA ARG A 86 19.85 6.01 -8.61
C ARG A 86 20.69 5.58 -9.80
N ILE A 87 20.20 4.59 -10.55
CA ILE A 87 20.79 4.24 -11.84
C ILE A 87 20.80 5.49 -12.73
N ALA A 88 19.65 6.20 -12.76
CA ALA A 88 19.49 7.43 -13.50
C ALA A 88 20.50 8.51 -13.09
N LYS A 89 20.79 8.69 -11.79
CA LYS A 89 21.84 9.63 -11.34
C LYS A 89 23.22 9.24 -11.85
N CYS A 90 23.61 7.97 -11.72
CA CYS A 90 24.90 7.51 -12.23
C CYS A 90 25.03 7.74 -13.75
N ILE A 91 23.95 7.46 -14.48
CA ILE A 91 23.90 7.69 -15.94
C ILE A 91 23.96 9.20 -16.24
N GLN A 92 23.22 10.02 -15.50
CA GLN A 92 23.21 11.47 -15.64
C GLN A 92 24.61 12.08 -15.41
N GLU A 93 25.30 11.65 -14.38
CA GLU A 93 26.66 12.11 -14.08
C GLU A 93 27.63 11.72 -15.20
N ALA A 94 27.54 10.48 -15.69
CA ALA A 94 28.35 10.03 -16.82
C ALA A 94 28.03 10.73 -18.16
N THR A 95 26.87 11.39 -18.26
CA THR A 95 26.42 12.11 -19.47
C THR A 95 26.89 13.57 -19.49
N LYS A 96 27.19 14.18 -18.34
CA LYS A 96 27.45 15.63 -18.22
C LYS A 96 28.58 16.17 -19.12
N ASP A 97 29.61 15.36 -19.34
CA ASP A 97 30.83 15.78 -20.06
C ASP A 97 30.85 15.32 -21.51
N ASP A 98 29.70 14.97 -22.11
CA ASP A 98 29.63 14.45 -23.45
C ASP A 98 28.56 15.15 -24.30
N ASP A 99 28.98 16.10 -25.10
CA ASP A 99 28.11 16.92 -25.97
C ASP A 99 27.38 16.08 -27.05
N SER A 100 27.83 14.85 -27.31
CA SER A 100 27.16 13.92 -28.23
C SER A 100 25.89 13.29 -27.64
N LEU A 101 25.67 13.45 -26.34
CA LEU A 101 24.59 12.86 -25.58
C LEU A 101 23.78 13.95 -24.86
N ARG A 102 22.48 13.70 -24.72
CA ARG A 102 21.57 14.60 -24.03
C ARG A 102 20.70 13.85 -23.03
N TRP A 103 20.70 14.36 -21.78
CA TRP A 103 19.87 13.86 -20.70
C TRP A 103 18.47 14.47 -20.71
N TYR A 104 17.45 13.64 -20.45
CA TYR A 104 16.07 14.05 -20.28
C TYR A 104 15.48 13.36 -19.05
N ASN A 105 14.59 14.09 -18.35
CA ASN A 105 13.79 13.57 -17.27
C ASN A 105 12.40 14.22 -17.36
N ASP A 106 11.38 13.41 -17.58
CA ASP A 106 9.97 13.85 -17.64
C ASP A 106 9.19 13.62 -16.33
N GLY A 107 9.89 13.25 -15.26
CA GLY A 107 9.33 12.97 -13.93
C GLY A 107 8.90 11.51 -13.75
N GLN A 108 8.71 10.77 -14.82
CA GLN A 108 8.38 9.34 -14.81
C GLN A 108 9.45 8.46 -15.47
N THR A 109 10.06 8.97 -16.51
CA THR A 109 11.08 8.25 -17.31
C THR A 109 12.36 9.07 -17.37
N TYR A 110 13.50 8.40 -17.24
CA TYR A 110 14.82 8.99 -17.44
C TYR A 110 15.39 8.49 -18.75
N LYS A 111 15.94 9.40 -19.57
CA LYS A 111 16.41 9.09 -20.93
C LYS A 111 17.74 9.75 -21.23
N VAL A 112 18.58 9.04 -21.99
CA VAL A 112 19.77 9.61 -22.62
C VAL A 112 19.64 9.44 -24.13
N ARG A 113 19.62 10.53 -24.86
CA ARG A 113 19.52 10.55 -26.31
C ARG A 113 20.90 10.79 -26.94
N TYR A 114 21.21 9.98 -27.97
CA TYR A 114 22.29 10.29 -28.89
C TYR A 114 21.87 11.45 -29.78
N ASN A 115 22.60 12.58 -29.75
CA ASN A 115 22.21 13.86 -30.38
C ASN A 115 22.22 13.86 -31.92
N SER A 116 22.69 12.78 -32.57
CA SER A 116 22.73 12.69 -34.02
C SER A 116 21.60 11.84 -34.57
N ILE A 117 21.06 12.27 -35.72
CA ILE A 117 20.03 11.55 -36.46
C ILE A 117 20.62 10.25 -37.02
N VAL A 118 19.95 9.12 -36.80
CA VAL A 118 20.36 7.80 -37.25
C VAL A 118 19.61 7.41 -38.53
N ASN A 119 19.96 8.04 -39.65
CA ASN A 119 19.31 7.87 -40.95
C ASN A 119 20.03 6.92 -41.92
N SER A 120 21.08 6.25 -41.47
CA SER A 120 21.83 5.24 -42.20
C SER A 120 22.29 4.13 -41.27
N ASP A 121 22.59 2.95 -41.85
CA ASP A 121 23.03 1.77 -41.08
C ASP A 121 24.31 2.07 -40.27
N ASP A 122 25.27 2.79 -40.86
CA ASP A 122 26.51 3.18 -40.19
C ASP A 122 26.25 4.12 -39.00
N ARG A 123 25.30 5.04 -39.13
CA ARG A 123 24.92 5.95 -38.05
C ARG A 123 24.12 5.24 -36.98
N MET A 124 23.28 4.26 -37.35
CA MET A 124 22.59 3.39 -36.36
C MET A 124 23.61 2.59 -35.56
N GLU A 125 24.57 1.95 -36.22
CA GLU A 125 25.64 1.18 -35.56
C GLU A 125 26.48 2.07 -34.64
N LYS A 126 26.90 3.24 -35.13
CA LYS A 126 27.70 4.18 -34.37
C LYS A 126 26.97 4.71 -33.11
N GLY A 127 25.71 5.08 -33.25
CA GLY A 127 24.92 5.60 -32.12
C GLY A 127 24.65 4.55 -31.04
N LEU A 128 24.27 3.35 -31.44
CA LEU A 128 24.07 2.25 -30.50
C LEU A 128 25.38 1.83 -29.81
N ARG A 129 26.48 1.75 -30.57
CA ARG A 129 27.80 1.41 -30.04
C ARG A 129 28.26 2.43 -29.00
N LEU A 130 28.05 3.73 -29.25
CA LEU A 130 28.43 4.79 -28.32
C LEU A 130 27.65 4.68 -27.01
N LEU A 131 26.33 4.45 -27.05
CA LEU A 131 25.52 4.23 -25.85
C LEU A 131 25.93 2.94 -25.13
N TYR A 132 26.19 1.88 -25.86
CA TYR A 132 26.64 0.60 -25.31
C TYR A 132 28.00 0.73 -24.63
N ASP A 133 29.01 1.25 -25.31
CA ASP A 133 30.37 1.36 -24.76
C ASP A 133 30.39 2.24 -23.51
N LYS A 134 29.56 3.29 -23.48
CA LYS A 134 29.49 4.21 -22.34
C LYS A 134 28.69 3.68 -21.17
N TYR A 135 27.54 3.05 -21.42
CA TYR A 135 26.57 2.77 -20.35
C TYR A 135 26.40 1.30 -20.01
N ASP A 136 26.66 0.35 -20.90
CA ASP A 136 26.37 -1.06 -20.62
C ASP A 136 27.23 -1.60 -19.46
N LYS A 137 28.51 -1.23 -19.42
CA LYS A 137 29.40 -1.56 -18.31
C LYS A 137 28.98 -0.87 -17.02
N LEU A 138 28.57 0.40 -17.10
CA LEU A 138 28.09 1.15 -15.94
C LEU A 138 26.80 0.55 -15.38
N LEU A 139 25.87 0.15 -16.27
CA LEU A 139 24.64 -0.56 -15.90
C LEU A 139 24.97 -1.91 -15.26
N ASP A 140 25.94 -2.65 -15.79
CA ASP A 140 26.38 -3.92 -15.24
C ASP A 140 27.03 -3.74 -13.85
N ASP A 141 27.84 -2.72 -13.67
CA ASP A 141 28.43 -2.38 -12.38
C ASP A 141 27.37 -1.90 -11.38
N CYS A 142 26.39 -1.13 -11.83
CA CYS A 142 25.22 -0.80 -11.01
C CYS A 142 24.46 -2.07 -10.64
N ALA A 143 24.20 -2.99 -11.58
CA ALA A 143 23.52 -4.26 -11.30
C ALA A 143 24.28 -5.12 -10.30
N LYS A 144 25.60 -5.17 -10.37
CA LYS A 144 26.44 -5.88 -9.39
C LYS A 144 26.37 -5.24 -8.00
N ARG A 145 26.28 -3.92 -7.93
CA ARG A 145 26.08 -3.20 -6.65
C ARG A 145 24.69 -3.41 -6.07
N PHE A 146 23.68 -3.69 -6.92
CA PHE A 146 22.31 -4.02 -6.53
C PHE A 146 22.12 -5.49 -6.18
N LYS A 147 23.04 -6.38 -6.56
CA LYS A 147 23.05 -7.72 -5.95
C LYS A 147 23.33 -7.53 -4.48
N PRO A 148 22.62 -8.24 -3.59
CA PRO A 148 22.95 -8.22 -2.18
C PRO A 148 24.45 -8.55 -2.09
N THR A 149 25.27 -7.51 -1.91
CA THR A 149 26.68 -7.71 -1.63
C THR A 149 26.74 -8.58 -0.40
N ASP A 150 27.52 -9.58 -0.45
CA ASP A 150 27.87 -10.61 0.51
C ASP A 150 27.69 -10.28 2.00
N LEU A 151 26.47 -9.93 2.39
CA LEU A 151 25.97 -10.04 3.76
C LEU A 151 25.81 -11.52 4.13
N THR A 152 26.12 -12.41 3.19
CA THR A 152 26.14 -13.87 3.35
C THR A 152 27.43 -14.39 3.97
N ARG A 153 28.44 -13.54 4.27
CA ARG A 153 29.52 -13.99 5.11
C ARG A 153 28.92 -14.46 6.44
N PRO A 154 29.11 -15.72 6.82
CA PRO A 154 28.53 -16.24 8.05
C PRO A 154 28.97 -15.35 9.20
N TYR A 155 27.99 -14.73 9.85
CA TYR A 155 28.21 -13.98 11.07
C TYR A 155 28.42 -14.99 12.19
N LYS A 156 29.61 -14.98 12.80
CA LYS A 156 29.87 -15.71 14.02
C LYS A 156 29.54 -14.81 15.20
N ASN A 157 28.52 -15.16 15.96
CA ASN A 157 28.26 -14.52 17.24
C ASN A 157 29.46 -14.81 18.15
N CYS A 158 30.19 -13.79 18.58
CA CYS A 158 31.52 -13.95 19.18
C CYS A 158 31.51 -14.08 20.71
N SER A 159 30.35 -13.81 21.35
CA SER A 159 30.23 -13.90 22.82
C SER A 159 28.82 -14.31 23.23
N GLU A 160 28.70 -14.89 24.42
CA GLU A 160 27.40 -15.15 25.04
C GLU A 160 26.67 -13.81 25.30
N LEU A 161 25.42 -13.75 24.88
CA LEU A 161 24.58 -12.59 25.11
C LEU A 161 24.09 -12.56 26.56
N LYS A 162 24.13 -11.40 27.18
CA LYS A 162 23.73 -11.16 28.56
C LYS A 162 22.24 -11.09 28.74
N THR A 163 21.75 -11.39 29.92
CA THR A 163 20.37 -11.11 30.36
C THR A 163 20.40 -10.05 31.45
N PHE A 164 19.29 -9.31 31.61
CA PHE A 164 19.15 -8.38 32.73
C PHE A 164 18.89 -9.13 34.04
N GLU A 165 19.56 -8.73 35.11
CA GLU A 165 19.45 -9.35 36.44
C GLU A 165 18.61 -8.54 37.45
N ASP A 166 18.00 -7.41 37.03
CA ASP A 166 17.24 -6.56 37.94
C ASP A 166 15.89 -7.14 38.31
N GLU A 167 15.51 -6.97 39.58
CA GLU A 167 14.23 -7.42 40.16
C GLU A 167 13.16 -6.31 40.15
N GLU A 168 13.50 -5.05 39.85
CA GLU A 168 12.55 -3.96 39.78
C GLU A 168 11.59 -4.11 38.59
N GLU A 169 10.30 -3.81 38.80
CA GLU A 169 9.27 -3.95 37.76
C GLU A 169 9.54 -3.04 36.55
N VAL A 170 10.15 -1.88 36.78
CA VAL A 170 10.54 -0.91 35.74
C VAL A 170 11.91 -0.35 36.07
N CYS A 171 12.87 -0.53 35.18
CA CYS A 171 14.23 -0.04 35.34
C CYS A 171 14.59 0.92 34.21
N LEU A 172 15.09 2.11 34.53
CA LEU A 172 15.61 3.08 33.56
C LEU A 172 17.14 3.16 33.66
N ARG A 173 17.83 2.93 32.54
CA ARG A 173 19.29 2.98 32.46
C ARG A 173 19.76 3.75 31.23
N THR A 174 20.90 4.43 31.36
CA THR A 174 21.65 4.90 30.18
C THR A 174 22.62 3.80 29.76
N MET A 175 22.54 3.37 28.51
CA MET A 175 23.37 2.29 27.95
C MET A 175 24.04 2.75 26.67
N SER A 176 25.30 2.32 26.47
CA SER A 176 25.94 2.45 25.17
C SER A 176 25.31 1.49 24.15
N LEU A 177 25.47 1.79 22.85
CA LEU A 177 25.03 0.88 21.78
C LEU A 177 25.69 -0.50 21.93
N LYS A 178 26.96 -0.53 22.32
CA LYS A 178 27.72 -1.76 22.53
C LYS A 178 27.12 -2.62 23.65
N ASP A 179 26.84 -2.00 24.81
CA ASP A 179 26.23 -2.73 25.94
C ASP A 179 24.82 -3.22 25.60
N LEU A 180 24.06 -2.42 24.83
CA LEU A 180 22.73 -2.81 24.37
C LEU A 180 22.79 -3.99 23.38
N PHE A 181 23.82 -4.06 22.54
CA PHE A 181 24.00 -5.17 21.59
C PHE A 181 24.60 -6.42 22.23
N ASP A 182 25.10 -6.32 23.44
CA ASP A 182 25.48 -7.50 24.24
C ASP A 182 24.27 -8.21 24.86
N ILE A 183 23.07 -7.62 24.77
CA ILE A 183 21.83 -8.22 25.25
C ILE A 183 21.17 -9.03 24.11
N LYS A 184 20.57 -10.15 24.47
CA LYS A 184 19.76 -10.95 23.53
C LYS A 184 18.46 -10.22 23.23
N LEU A 185 18.44 -9.45 22.15
CA LEU A 185 17.28 -8.69 21.69
C LEU A 185 16.46 -9.50 20.69
N THR A 186 15.15 -9.39 20.81
CA THR A 186 14.18 -10.02 19.89
C THR A 186 13.13 -9.00 19.46
N ILE A 187 12.59 -9.18 18.26
CA ILE A 187 11.48 -8.37 17.73
C ILE A 187 10.24 -9.26 17.75
N PRO A 188 9.27 -8.99 18.65
CA PRO A 188 8.07 -9.79 18.72
C PRO A 188 7.16 -9.60 17.49
N ASP A 189 6.39 -10.63 17.16
CA ASP A 189 5.53 -10.64 15.95
C ASP A 189 4.40 -9.61 15.99
N TYR A 190 4.06 -9.06 17.15
CA TYR A 190 3.08 -7.98 17.26
C TYR A 190 3.64 -6.61 16.87
N GLN A 191 4.96 -6.46 16.78
CA GLN A 191 5.58 -5.23 16.30
C GLN A 191 5.29 -4.99 14.82
N ARG A 192 5.26 -3.72 14.43
CA ARG A 192 5.15 -3.37 13.01
C ARG A 192 6.35 -3.85 12.23
N ILE A 193 6.15 -4.10 10.96
CA ILE A 193 7.24 -4.44 10.05
C ILE A 193 8.27 -3.32 9.96
N TYR A 194 9.48 -3.65 9.52
CA TYR A 194 10.49 -2.64 9.21
C TYR A 194 10.01 -1.78 8.02
N CYS A 195 9.87 -0.45 8.23
CA CYS A 195 9.25 0.46 7.27
C CYS A 195 10.02 1.79 7.06
N TRP A 196 11.25 1.91 7.53
CA TRP A 196 12.05 3.11 7.31
C TRP A 196 12.41 3.29 5.83
N ASN A 197 12.18 4.51 5.34
CA ASN A 197 12.51 4.94 3.99
C ASN A 197 13.91 5.60 3.92
N ASP A 198 14.33 5.97 2.72
CA ASP A 198 15.61 6.61 2.45
C ASP A 198 15.89 7.83 3.32
N ASN A 199 14.88 8.69 3.52
CA ASN A 199 15.05 9.91 4.30
C ASN A 199 15.35 9.60 5.77
N ASN A 200 14.67 8.62 6.36
CA ASN A 200 14.93 8.21 7.73
C ASN A 200 16.35 7.66 7.90
N ILE A 201 16.80 6.83 6.94
CA ILE A 201 18.12 6.22 6.96
C ILE A 201 19.21 7.28 6.80
N ARG A 202 19.05 8.19 5.83
CA ARG A 202 19.99 9.30 5.58
C ARG A 202 20.04 10.26 6.77
N THR A 203 18.91 10.55 7.39
CA THR A 203 18.85 11.38 8.59
C THR A 203 19.62 10.74 9.74
N LEU A 204 19.40 9.44 10.00
CA LEU A 204 20.16 8.72 11.02
C LEU A 204 21.66 8.72 10.70
N TRP A 205 22.03 8.41 9.45
CA TRP A 205 23.43 8.42 9.03
C TRP A 205 24.10 9.77 9.25
N ASN A 206 23.45 10.87 8.84
CA ASN A 206 23.98 12.21 9.01
C ASN A 206 24.14 12.57 10.50
N ASN A 207 23.15 12.23 11.32
CA ASN A 207 23.25 12.43 12.77
C ASN A 207 24.44 11.67 13.37
N LEU A 208 24.71 10.44 12.90
CA LEU A 208 25.86 9.66 13.36
C LEU A 208 27.19 10.22 12.84
N LYS A 209 27.22 10.77 11.64
CA LYS A 209 28.40 11.41 11.05
C LYS A 209 28.72 12.74 11.73
N GLU A 210 27.69 13.47 12.15
CA GLU A 210 27.79 14.77 12.82
C GLU A 210 27.96 14.65 14.35
N MET A 211 28.12 13.43 14.87
CA MET A 211 28.38 13.23 16.30
C MET A 211 29.66 13.95 16.73
N PRO A 212 29.62 14.75 17.81
CA PRO A 212 30.80 15.42 18.29
C PRO A 212 31.85 14.39 18.77
N GLU A 213 33.10 14.63 18.42
CA GLU A 213 34.20 13.75 18.84
C GLU A 213 34.38 13.77 20.36
N GLY A 214 34.51 12.59 20.95
CA GLY A 214 34.84 12.43 22.37
C GLY A 214 33.71 12.79 23.34
N LEU A 215 32.51 13.08 22.85
CA LEU A 215 31.34 13.36 23.69
C LEU A 215 30.24 12.30 23.47
N ASP A 216 29.57 11.96 24.54
CA ASP A 216 28.43 11.02 24.44
C ASP A 216 27.27 11.65 23.69
N TYR A 217 26.79 10.96 22.67
CA TYR A 217 25.67 11.36 21.85
C TYR A 217 24.45 10.50 22.17
N HIS A 218 23.38 11.13 22.67
CA HIS A 218 22.16 10.46 23.08
C HIS A 218 21.15 10.37 21.91
N LEU A 219 20.92 9.15 21.39
CA LEU A 219 20.05 8.93 20.22
C LEU A 219 18.57 8.70 20.61
N GLY A 220 18.20 8.85 21.88
CA GLY A 220 16.82 8.75 22.36
C GLY A 220 16.55 7.52 23.21
N ALA A 221 15.25 7.24 23.45
CA ALA A 221 14.84 6.14 24.30
C ALA A 221 14.63 4.84 23.53
N ILE A 222 14.87 3.72 24.20
CA ILE A 222 14.55 2.36 23.78
C ILE A 222 13.72 1.74 24.90
N ILE A 223 12.66 1.01 24.56
CA ILE A 223 11.84 0.29 25.55
C ILE A 223 11.99 -1.21 25.27
N LEU A 224 12.39 -1.93 26.30
CA LEU A 224 12.57 -3.37 26.29
C LEU A 224 11.62 -4.03 27.28
N GLN A 225 11.07 -5.17 26.92
CA GLN A 225 10.36 -6.05 27.85
C GLN A 225 11.18 -7.31 28.06
N ARG A 226 11.47 -7.61 29.32
CA ARG A 226 12.23 -8.81 29.67
C ARG A 226 11.36 -10.06 29.46
N GLN A 227 11.91 -11.00 28.73
CA GLN A 227 11.46 -12.40 28.68
C GLN A 227 12.46 -13.29 29.42
N ASN A 228 12.16 -14.58 29.55
CA ASN A 228 13.01 -15.51 30.33
C ASN A 228 14.49 -15.43 29.97
N GLU A 229 14.84 -15.45 28.68
CA GLU A 229 16.23 -15.48 28.20
C GLU A 229 16.56 -14.34 27.21
N SER A 230 15.62 -13.45 26.92
CA SER A 230 15.78 -12.38 25.94
C SER A 230 15.03 -11.14 26.36
N CYS A 231 15.22 -10.04 25.63
CA CYS A 231 14.44 -8.83 25.77
C CYS A 231 13.73 -8.51 24.46
N ASP A 232 12.42 -8.38 24.53
CA ASP A 232 11.61 -7.96 23.41
C ASP A 232 11.69 -6.45 23.23
N ILE A 233 11.92 -6.00 22.01
CA ILE A 233 11.96 -4.58 21.69
C ILE A 233 10.53 -4.08 21.55
N ILE A 234 10.09 -3.22 22.49
CA ILE A 234 8.77 -2.59 22.48
C ILE A 234 8.81 -1.26 21.70
N ASP A 235 9.87 -0.46 21.87
CA ASP A 235 10.11 0.73 21.07
C ASP A 235 11.59 0.86 20.70
N GLY A 236 11.86 1.48 19.54
CA GLY A 236 13.20 1.65 19.00
C GLY A 236 13.59 0.62 17.93
N GLN A 237 12.71 -0.31 17.57
CA GLN A 237 12.97 -1.36 16.59
C GLN A 237 13.59 -0.83 15.28
N GLN A 238 12.98 0.19 14.66
CA GLN A 238 13.44 0.73 13.38
C GLN A 238 14.88 1.25 13.49
N ARG A 239 15.18 1.98 14.57
CA ARG A 239 16.53 2.52 14.86
C ARG A 239 17.54 1.40 15.04
N LEU A 240 17.22 0.42 15.88
CA LEU A 240 18.15 -0.70 16.20
C LEU A 240 18.41 -1.58 14.97
N VAL A 241 17.40 -1.86 14.15
CA VAL A 241 17.59 -2.60 12.90
C VAL A 241 18.48 -1.81 11.95
N THR A 242 18.23 -0.51 11.77
CA THR A 242 19.06 0.32 10.88
C THR A 242 20.48 0.45 11.40
N LEU A 243 20.68 0.64 12.71
CA LEU A 243 22.03 0.65 13.33
C LEU A 243 22.75 -0.67 13.12
N THR A 244 22.06 -1.82 13.26
CA THR A 244 22.63 -3.13 12.93
C THR A 244 23.16 -3.19 11.50
N LEU A 245 22.39 -2.65 10.54
CA LEU A 245 22.79 -2.61 9.13
C LEU A 245 23.96 -1.63 8.91
N ILE A 246 23.97 -0.48 9.57
CA ILE A 246 25.06 0.50 9.51
C ILE A 246 26.36 -0.08 10.07
N LEU A 247 26.32 -0.65 11.27
CA LEU A 247 27.49 -1.25 11.89
C LEU A 247 28.06 -2.38 11.02
N ARG A 248 27.19 -3.23 10.47
CA ARG A 248 27.63 -4.28 9.55
C ARG A 248 28.27 -3.71 8.28
N ALA A 249 27.72 -2.65 7.72
CA ALA A 249 28.27 -1.99 6.55
C ALA A 249 29.63 -1.31 6.84
N LEU A 250 29.80 -0.79 8.04
CA LEU A 250 31.09 -0.21 8.52
C LEU A 250 32.14 -1.27 8.88
N GLY A 251 31.78 -2.56 8.86
CA GLY A 251 32.73 -3.64 9.12
C GLY A 251 32.77 -4.12 10.57
N TYR A 252 31.80 -3.76 11.41
CA TYR A 252 31.71 -4.28 12.77
C TYR A 252 31.47 -5.80 12.79
N GLU A 253 32.26 -6.52 13.59
CA GLU A 253 32.22 -7.97 13.72
C GLU A 253 31.79 -8.43 15.12
N GLY A 254 31.53 -7.50 16.06
CA GLY A 254 31.06 -7.81 17.41
C GLY A 254 29.59 -8.26 17.45
N ASN A 255 29.01 -8.30 18.64
CA ASN A 255 27.62 -8.74 18.84
C ASN A 255 26.62 -7.85 18.10
N MET A 256 25.76 -8.47 17.33
CA MET A 256 24.63 -7.83 16.60
C MET A 256 23.41 -8.75 16.67
N PRO A 257 22.66 -8.76 17.79
CA PRO A 257 21.60 -9.73 18.03
C PRO A 257 20.50 -9.72 16.97
N LEU A 258 20.23 -8.55 16.36
CA LEU A 258 19.20 -8.40 15.33
C LEU A 258 19.66 -8.82 13.92
N LEU A 259 20.95 -9.09 13.70
CA LEU A 259 21.45 -9.50 12.38
C LEU A 259 20.88 -10.85 11.94
N LEU A 260 20.60 -11.74 12.91
CA LEU A 260 20.03 -13.06 12.69
C LEU A 260 18.50 -13.08 12.74
N GLN A 261 17.88 -11.94 13.01
CA GLN A 261 16.42 -11.82 13.04
C GLN A 261 15.83 -12.13 11.65
N ARG A 262 14.88 -13.06 11.61
CA ARG A 262 14.17 -13.41 10.39
C ARG A 262 12.92 -12.55 10.26
N PHE A 263 12.82 -11.83 9.16
CA PHE A 263 11.62 -11.09 8.80
C PHE A 263 10.76 -11.93 7.85
N LYS A 264 9.51 -12.19 8.23
CA LYS A 264 8.61 -13.09 7.51
C LYS A 264 7.82 -12.36 6.42
N SER A 265 7.68 -11.04 6.53
CA SER A 265 6.97 -10.20 5.57
C SER A 265 7.86 -9.88 4.38
N GLN A 266 7.32 -10.03 3.17
CA GLN A 266 8.00 -9.66 1.93
C GLN A 266 8.33 -8.16 1.92
N GLU A 267 7.40 -7.30 2.33
CA GLU A 267 7.60 -5.86 2.43
C GLU A 267 8.73 -5.49 3.39
N ALA A 268 8.82 -6.15 4.56
CA ALA A 268 9.93 -5.93 5.48
C ALA A 268 11.27 -6.34 4.86
N CYS A 269 11.31 -7.45 4.13
CA CYS A 269 12.51 -7.90 3.42
C CYS A 269 12.93 -6.90 2.32
N GLU A 270 11.98 -6.36 1.57
CA GLU A 270 12.22 -5.34 0.54
C GLU A 270 12.73 -4.03 1.16
N ASN A 271 12.11 -3.55 2.24
CA ASN A 271 12.54 -2.36 2.96
C ASN A 271 13.94 -2.52 3.57
N ILE A 272 14.27 -3.69 4.10
CA ILE A 272 15.61 -3.99 4.61
C ILE A 272 16.64 -4.07 3.47
N ALA A 273 16.29 -4.66 2.34
CA ALA A 273 17.13 -4.69 1.16
C ALA A 273 17.40 -3.27 0.64
N ASN A 274 16.37 -2.42 0.60
CA ASN A 274 16.52 -1.00 0.29
C ASN A 274 17.41 -0.28 1.32
N ALA A 275 17.21 -0.50 2.62
CA ALA A 275 18.03 0.11 3.66
C ALA A 275 19.52 -0.26 3.52
N LYS A 276 19.82 -1.53 3.27
CA LYS A 276 21.18 -1.99 2.98
C LYS A 276 21.78 -1.25 1.79
N TYR A 277 21.00 -1.09 0.76
CA TYR A 277 21.43 -0.38 -0.44
C TYR A 277 21.74 1.09 -0.16
N VAL A 278 20.82 1.81 0.51
CA VAL A 278 21.01 3.22 0.91
C VAL A 278 22.29 3.39 1.71
N ILE A 279 22.49 2.52 2.71
CA ILE A 279 23.65 2.56 3.58
C ILE A 279 24.95 2.34 2.77
N GLN A 280 24.98 1.38 1.84
CA GLN A 280 26.14 1.16 0.98
C GLN A 280 26.46 2.34 0.06
N GLU A 281 25.42 3.02 -0.42
CA GLU A 281 25.59 4.22 -1.24
C GLU A 281 26.21 5.39 -0.45
N ILE A 282 25.66 5.69 0.74
CA ILE A 282 26.05 6.85 1.54
C ILE A 282 27.36 6.65 2.31
N LYS A 283 27.72 5.41 2.62
CA LYS A 283 28.95 5.06 3.32
C LYS A 283 30.21 5.51 2.57
N GLY A 284 30.18 5.55 1.23
CA GLY A 284 31.37 5.88 0.44
C GLY A 284 32.45 4.78 0.50
N TRP A 285 33.64 5.12 0.05
CA TRP A 285 34.77 4.19 -0.08
C TRP A 285 35.96 4.53 0.84
N ASP A 286 35.87 5.64 1.59
CA ASP A 286 36.93 6.01 2.51
C ASP A 286 36.93 5.09 3.72
N TYR A 287 37.96 4.25 3.76
CA TYR A 287 38.12 3.27 4.83
C TYR A 287 38.44 3.93 6.17
N ALA A 288 39.25 5.02 6.17
CA ALA A 288 39.66 5.70 7.39
C ALA A 288 38.48 6.41 8.04
N GLU A 289 37.68 7.14 7.26
CA GLU A 289 36.44 7.82 7.71
C GLU A 289 35.44 6.81 8.27
N ASN A 290 35.28 5.68 7.60
CA ASN A 290 34.37 4.63 8.05
C ASN A 290 34.82 3.97 9.36
N CYS A 291 36.11 3.74 9.55
CA CYS A 291 36.65 3.21 10.80
C CYS A 291 36.52 4.20 11.96
N GLU A 292 36.74 5.47 11.69
CA GLU A 292 36.60 6.55 12.68
C GLU A 292 35.14 6.67 13.13
N MET A 293 34.20 6.74 12.17
CA MET A 293 32.76 6.74 12.44
C MET A 293 32.33 5.53 13.25
N LEU A 294 32.79 4.33 12.89
CA LEU A 294 32.49 3.10 13.64
C LEU A 294 32.97 3.19 15.09
N ASN A 295 34.22 3.64 15.31
CA ASN A 295 34.78 3.79 16.63
C ASN A 295 34.02 4.82 17.48
N ASN A 296 33.63 5.94 16.87
CA ASN A 296 32.87 7.00 17.54
C ASN A 296 31.48 6.47 17.95
N ILE A 297 30.75 5.78 17.04
CA ILE A 297 29.47 5.15 17.35
C ILE A 297 29.58 4.16 18.52
N LEU A 298 30.56 3.27 18.48
CA LEU A 298 30.72 2.23 19.52
C LEU A 298 31.09 2.79 20.89
N ARG A 299 31.80 3.91 20.94
CA ARG A 299 32.26 4.52 22.20
C ARG A 299 31.25 5.50 22.80
N HIS A 300 30.58 6.29 21.95
CA HIS A 300 29.87 7.48 22.37
C HIS A 300 28.36 7.48 22.09
N LEU A 301 27.85 6.50 21.31
CA LEU A 301 26.40 6.42 21.07
C LEU A 301 25.69 5.78 22.26
N THR A 302 24.76 6.54 22.87
CA THR A 302 24.04 6.12 24.09
C THR A 302 22.52 6.21 23.90
N PHE A 303 21.82 5.45 24.74
CA PHE A 303 20.35 5.39 24.79
C PHE A 303 19.85 5.45 26.22
N SER A 304 18.67 6.05 26.44
CA SER A 304 17.88 5.78 27.64
C SER A 304 17.09 4.51 27.45
N VAL A 305 17.49 3.44 28.12
CA VAL A 305 16.85 2.12 28.00
C VAL A 305 15.92 1.92 29.18
N LEU A 306 14.61 1.84 28.89
CA LEU A 306 13.59 1.46 29.84
C LEU A 306 13.35 -0.04 29.74
N VAL A 307 13.62 -0.76 30.82
CA VAL A 307 13.41 -2.21 30.89
C VAL A 307 12.19 -2.49 31.75
N LEU A 308 11.24 -3.21 31.20
CA LEU A 308 10.03 -3.69 31.86
C LEU A 308 10.24 -5.14 32.27
N ASN A 309 10.34 -5.41 33.56
CA ASN A 309 10.59 -6.74 34.12
C ASN A 309 9.32 -7.56 34.37
N SER A 310 8.15 -6.95 34.21
CA SER A 310 6.87 -7.62 34.39
C SER A 310 6.30 -8.13 33.04
N ASN A 311 5.57 -9.24 33.11
CA ASN A 311 4.72 -9.69 32.01
C ASN A 311 3.51 -8.77 31.78
N ASN A 312 3.53 -7.56 32.33
CA ASN A 312 2.47 -6.58 32.18
C ASN A 312 2.58 -5.86 30.83
N LEU A 313 2.09 -6.50 29.79
CA LEU A 313 1.99 -5.96 28.45
C LEU A 313 1.20 -4.64 28.40
N ASP A 314 0.28 -4.41 29.33
CA ASP A 314 -0.46 -3.14 29.45
C ASP A 314 0.47 -1.96 29.69
N LEU A 315 1.47 -2.14 30.53
CA LEU A 315 2.47 -1.13 30.81
C LEU A 315 3.34 -0.86 29.59
N ALA A 316 3.79 -1.93 28.91
CA ALA A 316 4.55 -1.85 27.67
C ALA A 316 3.79 -1.11 26.58
N TYR A 317 2.52 -1.42 26.38
CA TYR A 317 1.66 -0.76 25.40
C TYR A 317 1.32 0.69 25.77
N THR A 318 1.21 1.01 27.04
CA THR A 318 1.00 2.38 27.50
C THR A 318 2.23 3.25 27.17
N PHE A 319 3.43 2.76 27.45
CA PHE A 319 4.67 3.45 27.06
C PHE A 319 4.82 3.55 25.55
N PHE A 320 4.55 2.47 24.82
CA PHE A 320 4.56 2.44 23.37
C PHE A 320 3.62 3.48 22.74
N SER A 321 2.39 3.57 23.25
CA SER A 321 1.40 4.54 22.75
C SER A 321 1.80 5.99 23.02
N ASN A 322 2.46 6.28 24.16
CA ASN A 322 2.84 7.62 24.57
C ASN A 322 4.14 8.12 23.88
N GLN A 323 5.09 7.23 23.59
CA GLN A 323 6.38 7.60 23.00
C GLN A 323 6.33 7.83 21.48
N ASN A 324 5.37 7.25 20.77
CA ASN A 324 5.29 7.33 19.30
C ASN A 324 4.91 8.72 18.73
N SER A 325 4.86 9.76 19.57
CA SER A 325 4.56 11.13 19.12
C SER A 325 5.70 11.82 18.37
N LYS A 326 6.94 11.30 18.40
CA LYS A 326 8.15 11.96 17.86
C LYS A 326 8.79 11.25 16.65
N GLY A 327 8.30 10.08 16.24
CA GLY A 327 8.86 9.28 15.12
C GLY A 327 7.92 9.16 13.93
N VAL A 328 8.14 8.15 13.07
CA VAL A 328 7.14 7.75 12.06
C VAL A 328 5.89 7.32 12.82
N ARG A 329 4.81 8.07 12.67
CA ARG A 329 3.56 7.82 13.39
C ARG A 329 3.07 6.41 13.09
N LEU A 330 2.65 5.71 14.14
CA LEU A 330 1.91 4.46 13.98
C LEU A 330 0.59 4.76 13.27
N SER A 331 0.20 3.84 12.39
CA SER A 331 -1.14 3.86 11.86
C SER A 331 -2.15 3.50 12.97
N ASP A 332 -3.38 3.98 12.85
CA ASP A 332 -4.45 3.58 13.76
C ASP A 332 -4.64 2.05 13.80
N TYR A 333 -4.31 1.36 12.70
CA TYR A 333 -4.38 -0.10 12.57
C TYR A 333 -3.28 -0.80 13.38
N ASP A 334 -2.07 -0.23 13.44
CA ASP A 334 -1.00 -0.75 14.31
C ASP A 334 -1.36 -0.60 15.78
N ILE A 335 -1.98 0.55 16.13
CA ILE A 335 -2.45 0.83 17.47
C ILE A 335 -3.60 -0.13 17.87
N LEU A 336 -4.55 -0.38 16.96
CA LEU A 336 -5.65 -1.34 17.18
C LEU A 336 -5.12 -2.75 17.36
N LYS A 337 -4.20 -3.20 16.50
CA LYS A 337 -3.53 -4.49 16.64
C LYS A 337 -2.94 -4.65 18.03
N ALA A 338 -2.09 -3.71 18.42
CA ALA A 338 -1.42 -3.72 19.71
C ALA A 338 -2.42 -3.67 20.88
N HIS A 339 -3.45 -2.79 20.79
CA HIS A 339 -4.50 -2.66 21.77
C HIS A 339 -5.25 -3.96 22.05
N HIS A 340 -5.55 -4.74 20.99
CA HIS A 340 -6.31 -5.98 21.16
C HIS A 340 -5.44 -7.18 21.51
N LEU A 341 -4.17 -7.23 21.05
CA LEU A 341 -3.24 -8.31 21.43
C LEU A 341 -2.99 -8.35 22.95
N ARG A 342 -3.02 -7.21 23.63
CA ARG A 342 -2.83 -7.15 25.08
C ARG A 342 -3.84 -7.99 25.90
N TYR A 343 -5.02 -8.28 25.33
CA TYR A 343 -6.02 -9.13 25.99
C TYR A 343 -5.75 -10.64 25.85
N LEU A 344 -4.67 -11.03 25.16
CA LEU A 344 -4.30 -12.41 24.90
C LEU A 344 -3.08 -12.86 25.71
N ILE A 345 -2.75 -12.16 26.79
CA ILE A 345 -1.54 -12.32 27.62
C ILE A 345 -1.33 -13.75 28.12
N THR A 346 -2.39 -14.52 28.32
CA THR A 346 -2.31 -15.90 28.84
C THR A 346 -2.06 -16.94 27.77
N ASN A 347 -1.97 -16.55 26.50
CA ASN A 347 -1.82 -17.49 25.39
C ASN A 347 -0.92 -16.91 24.27
N ASP A 348 0.38 -16.93 24.49
CA ASP A 348 1.38 -16.40 23.58
C ASP A 348 1.29 -16.98 22.17
N SER A 349 0.99 -18.28 22.05
CA SER A 349 0.84 -18.96 20.75
C SER A 349 -0.36 -18.41 19.96
N GLN A 350 -1.48 -18.12 20.64
CA GLN A 350 -2.65 -17.53 20.02
C GLN A 350 -2.39 -16.08 19.62
N ALA A 351 -1.72 -15.31 20.48
CA ALA A 351 -1.37 -13.91 20.20
C ALA A 351 -0.44 -13.83 18.97
N GLU A 352 0.55 -14.68 18.89
CA GLU A 352 1.47 -14.76 17.75
C GLU A 352 0.72 -15.14 16.46
N HIS A 353 -0.14 -16.15 16.51
CA HIS A 353 -0.96 -16.56 15.37
C HIS A 353 -1.83 -15.42 14.84
N LEU A 354 -2.55 -14.72 15.73
CA LEU A 354 -3.42 -13.61 15.37
C LEU A 354 -2.65 -12.38 14.86
N ALA A 355 -1.47 -12.11 15.45
CA ALA A 355 -0.60 -11.06 14.98
C ALA A 355 -0.09 -11.31 13.55
N ARG A 356 0.29 -12.56 13.24
CA ARG A 356 0.70 -12.97 11.87
C ARG A 356 -0.46 -12.83 10.88
N LYS A 357 -1.64 -13.33 11.27
CA LYS A 357 -2.84 -13.24 10.43
C LYS A 357 -3.20 -11.78 10.12
N TRP A 358 -3.12 -10.89 11.10
CA TRP A 358 -3.32 -9.46 10.92
C TRP A 358 -2.32 -8.86 9.92
N ASN A 359 -1.03 -9.19 10.05
CA ASN A 359 0.00 -8.70 9.12
C ASN A 359 -0.29 -9.14 7.68
N THR A 360 -0.71 -10.40 7.48
CA THR A 360 -1.11 -10.90 6.15
C THR A 360 -2.30 -10.12 5.60
N MET A 361 -3.37 -9.92 6.39
CA MET A 361 -4.55 -9.15 5.98
C MET A 361 -4.21 -7.68 5.67
N SER A 362 -3.23 -7.10 6.37
CA SER A 362 -2.82 -5.71 6.15
C SER A 362 -2.03 -5.51 4.84
N GLN A 363 -1.50 -6.60 4.28
CA GLN A 363 -0.76 -6.59 3.00
C GLN A 363 -1.65 -6.89 1.80
N GLU A 364 -2.80 -7.51 2.02
CA GLU A 364 -3.74 -7.82 0.95
C GLU A 364 -4.48 -6.55 0.50
N THR A 365 -4.30 -6.17 -0.75
CA THR A 365 -4.87 -4.95 -1.33
C THR A 365 -5.96 -5.25 -2.35
N ASP A 366 -6.82 -4.28 -2.57
CA ASP A 366 -7.80 -4.29 -3.65
C ASP A 366 -7.21 -3.78 -4.99
N SER A 367 -8.07 -3.59 -5.99
CA SER A 367 -7.69 -3.06 -7.31
C SER A 367 -7.11 -1.65 -7.28
N ASP A 368 -7.37 -0.88 -6.22
CA ASP A 368 -6.89 0.49 -6.04
C ASP A 368 -5.60 0.55 -5.22
N ASN A 369 -5.00 -0.61 -4.93
CA ASN A 369 -3.80 -0.77 -4.11
C ASN A 369 -4.00 -0.34 -2.64
N GLU A 370 -5.26 -0.30 -2.16
CA GLU A 370 -5.59 0.01 -0.77
C GLU A 370 -5.82 -1.29 0.02
N PRO A 371 -5.25 -1.45 1.24
CA PRO A 371 -5.46 -2.65 2.04
C PRO A 371 -6.95 -2.91 2.32
N PHE A 372 -7.40 -4.16 2.14
CA PHE A 372 -8.79 -4.55 2.41
C PHE A 372 -9.26 -4.17 3.82
N ILE A 373 -8.37 -4.32 4.80
CA ILE A 373 -8.66 -3.97 6.18
C ILE A 373 -8.95 -2.47 6.35
N HIS A 374 -8.27 -1.60 5.59
CA HIS A 374 -8.48 -0.16 5.65
C HIS A 374 -9.85 0.23 5.09
N LYS A 375 -10.24 -0.34 3.96
CA LYS A 375 -11.59 -0.11 3.41
C LYS A 375 -12.67 -0.69 4.32
N THR A 376 -12.48 -1.93 4.80
CA THR A 376 -13.49 -2.60 5.62
C THR A 376 -13.72 -1.87 6.95
N LEU A 377 -12.67 -1.75 7.79
CA LEU A 377 -12.80 -1.12 9.11
C LEU A 377 -12.87 0.40 9.02
N GLY A 378 -11.99 1.01 8.22
CA GLY A 378 -11.80 2.46 8.21
C GLY A 378 -12.80 3.22 7.34
N LEU A 379 -13.50 2.56 6.44
CA LEU A 379 -14.48 3.23 5.58
C LEU A 379 -15.89 2.67 5.79
N TYR A 380 -16.14 1.42 5.39
CA TYR A 380 -17.49 0.87 5.34
C TYR A 380 -18.08 0.65 6.73
N LEU A 381 -17.42 -0.12 7.58
CA LEU A 381 -17.91 -0.35 8.95
C LEU A 381 -17.88 0.92 9.78
N TYR A 382 -16.85 1.75 9.65
CA TYR A 382 -16.77 3.02 10.36
C TYR A 382 -17.99 3.92 10.07
N ARG A 383 -18.32 4.13 8.79
CA ARG A 383 -19.52 4.90 8.38
C ARG A 383 -20.80 4.26 8.90
N ALA A 384 -20.98 2.97 8.66
CA ALA A 384 -22.18 2.24 9.07
C ALA A 384 -22.42 2.35 10.58
N ARG A 385 -21.36 2.16 11.38
CA ARG A 385 -21.41 2.26 12.85
C ARG A 385 -21.73 3.67 13.31
N LYS A 386 -21.20 4.70 12.66
CA LYS A 386 -21.52 6.12 12.93
C LYS A 386 -22.98 6.43 12.58
N TRP A 387 -23.44 6.03 11.40
CA TRP A 387 -24.82 6.25 10.96
C TRP A 387 -25.83 5.54 11.86
N MET A 388 -25.53 4.31 12.29
CA MET A 388 -26.38 3.56 13.22
C MET A 388 -26.59 4.30 14.55
N ARG A 389 -25.59 5.03 15.02
CA ARG A 389 -25.65 5.82 16.25
C ARG A 389 -26.07 7.28 16.04
N LYS A 390 -26.43 7.65 14.83
CA LYS A 390 -26.76 9.04 14.42
C LYS A 390 -25.63 10.04 14.74
N HIS A 391 -24.36 9.57 14.65
CA HIS A 391 -23.19 10.41 14.81
C HIS A 391 -22.71 10.92 13.46
N SER A 392 -22.24 12.18 13.40
CA SER A 392 -21.63 12.72 12.20
C SER A 392 -20.39 11.93 11.78
N CYS A 393 -20.23 11.74 10.48
CA CYS A 393 -19.07 11.13 9.88
C CYS A 393 -18.27 12.22 9.14
N ASP A 394 -17.26 12.78 9.82
CA ASP A 394 -16.35 13.76 9.22
C ASP A 394 -15.20 13.04 8.53
N GLU A 395 -15.25 13.01 7.20
CA GLU A 395 -14.27 12.33 6.36
C GLU A 395 -13.19 13.25 5.80
N GLN A 396 -13.25 14.54 6.08
CA GLN A 396 -12.26 15.50 5.57
C GLN A 396 -10.92 15.41 6.30
N LYS A 397 -10.88 14.78 7.46
CA LYS A 397 -9.64 14.58 8.21
C LYS A 397 -9.00 13.26 7.81
N SER A 398 -7.75 13.31 7.39
CA SER A 398 -6.92 12.15 7.04
C SER A 398 -6.74 11.14 8.19
N ASN A 399 -7.10 11.51 9.42
CA ASN A 399 -7.04 10.68 10.62
C ASN A 399 -8.44 10.47 11.17
N ARG A 400 -9.14 9.47 10.67
CA ARG A 400 -10.39 9.00 11.28
C ARG A 400 -10.05 8.39 12.65
N PRO A 401 -10.80 8.67 13.72
CA PRO A 401 -10.55 8.08 15.03
C PRO A 401 -11.02 6.61 15.08
N ILE A 402 -10.38 5.76 14.26
CA ILE A 402 -10.70 4.34 14.14
C ILE A 402 -10.42 3.63 15.44
N LYS A 403 -9.36 4.03 16.16
CA LYS A 403 -9.01 3.51 17.47
C LYS A 403 -10.19 3.59 18.43
N ASP A 404 -10.85 4.75 18.52
CA ASP A 404 -11.96 4.95 19.44
C ASP A 404 -13.21 4.16 19.03
N GLU A 405 -13.39 3.97 17.72
CA GLU A 405 -14.52 3.22 17.16
C GLU A 405 -14.48 1.73 17.52
N TYR A 406 -13.28 1.15 17.55
CA TYR A 406 -13.07 -0.27 17.81
C TYR A 406 -12.42 -0.54 19.17
N SER A 407 -12.52 0.40 20.11
CA SER A 407 -12.07 0.21 21.49
C SER A 407 -12.73 -0.99 22.13
N ALA A 408 -11.95 -1.77 22.88
CA ALA A 408 -12.43 -2.98 23.51
C ALA A 408 -13.40 -2.69 24.66
N ALA A 409 -14.51 -3.42 24.69
CA ALA A 409 -15.30 -3.57 25.89
C ALA A 409 -14.57 -4.49 26.89
N PRO A 410 -14.80 -4.35 28.20
CA PRO A 410 -14.22 -5.24 29.19
C PRO A 410 -14.55 -6.70 28.90
N LEU A 411 -13.54 -7.58 28.98
CA LEU A 411 -13.72 -9.02 28.91
C LEU A 411 -14.38 -9.52 30.20
N ILE A 412 -15.38 -10.37 30.05
CA ILE A 412 -15.97 -11.12 31.17
C ILE A 412 -15.40 -12.54 31.09
N PRO A 413 -14.52 -12.93 32.04
CA PRO A 413 -13.99 -14.29 32.07
C PRO A 413 -15.13 -15.32 32.09
N SER A 414 -14.92 -16.46 31.47
CA SER A 414 -15.86 -17.58 31.40
C SER A 414 -17.13 -17.37 30.56
N ILE A 415 -17.33 -16.21 29.96
CA ILE A 415 -18.40 -16.01 28.98
C ILE A 415 -17.77 -15.99 27.60
N PRO A 416 -18.21 -16.83 26.65
CA PRO A 416 -17.72 -16.76 25.28
C PRO A 416 -17.96 -15.36 24.70
N PRO A 417 -16.95 -14.71 24.13
CA PRO A 417 -17.06 -13.33 23.70
C PRO A 417 -17.96 -13.12 22.49
N PHE A 418 -18.25 -14.16 21.72
CA PHE A 418 -19.00 -14.06 20.46
C PHE A 418 -19.70 -15.37 20.13
N GLY A 419 -20.77 -15.25 19.35
CA GLY A 419 -21.48 -16.39 18.75
C GLY A 419 -20.93 -16.75 17.37
N GLU A 420 -21.75 -17.44 16.58
CA GLU A 420 -21.37 -17.88 15.22
C GLU A 420 -21.41 -16.78 14.16
N ARG A 421 -22.08 -15.66 14.45
CA ARG A 421 -22.31 -14.57 13.50
C ARG A 421 -22.00 -13.23 14.13
N PHE A 422 -21.26 -12.38 13.39
CA PHE A 422 -20.94 -11.01 13.79
C PHE A 422 -21.92 -9.99 13.22
N TYR A 423 -22.21 -8.96 14.00
CA TYR A 423 -23.01 -7.81 13.60
C TYR A 423 -22.13 -6.57 13.43
N PHE A 424 -22.31 -5.80 12.37
CA PHE A 424 -21.45 -4.67 12.03
C PHE A 424 -21.36 -3.58 13.12
N TYR A 425 -22.37 -3.45 13.97
CA TYR A 425 -22.46 -2.44 15.04
C TYR A 425 -22.27 -2.99 16.46
N GLU A 426 -21.99 -4.28 16.61
CA GLU A 426 -21.79 -4.87 17.93
C GLU A 426 -20.61 -4.25 18.69
N LYS A 427 -20.64 -4.34 20.01
CA LYS A 427 -19.53 -3.90 20.85
C LYS A 427 -18.34 -4.86 20.67
N ILE A 428 -17.17 -4.29 20.47
CA ILE A 428 -15.95 -5.05 20.30
C ILE A 428 -15.42 -5.45 21.66
N GLN A 429 -15.19 -6.74 21.85
CA GLN A 429 -14.46 -7.25 23.01
C GLN A 429 -12.98 -7.40 22.66
N GLY A 430 -12.10 -7.23 23.66
CA GLY A 430 -10.66 -7.31 23.47
C GLY A 430 -10.18 -8.70 23.03
N GLY A 431 -9.06 -8.74 22.37
CA GLY A 431 -8.41 -10.00 22.00
C GLY A 431 -9.06 -10.72 20.83
N ALA A 432 -9.29 -12.02 20.97
CA ALA A 432 -9.74 -12.91 19.90
C ALA A 432 -11.01 -12.45 19.20
N HIS A 433 -11.94 -11.82 19.91
CA HIS A 433 -13.18 -11.32 19.34
C HIS A 433 -12.93 -10.25 18.26
N PHE A 434 -12.09 -9.24 18.54
CA PHE A 434 -11.75 -8.21 17.56
C PHE A 434 -11.10 -8.78 16.30
N PHE A 435 -10.16 -9.70 16.47
CA PHE A 435 -9.51 -10.33 15.32
C PHE A 435 -10.48 -11.19 14.50
N ALA A 436 -11.35 -11.95 15.16
CA ALA A 436 -12.37 -12.74 14.48
C ALA A 436 -13.42 -11.85 13.78
N PHE A 437 -13.85 -10.76 14.41
CA PHE A 437 -14.72 -9.75 13.82
C PHE A 437 -14.09 -9.15 12.56
N THR A 438 -12.84 -8.73 12.66
CA THR A 438 -12.12 -8.13 11.52
C THR A 438 -11.98 -9.12 10.37
N ASP A 439 -11.54 -10.32 10.65
CA ASP A 439 -11.39 -11.39 9.67
C ASP A 439 -12.71 -11.69 8.94
N TYR A 440 -13.79 -11.86 9.71
CA TYR A 440 -15.12 -12.08 9.17
C TYR A 440 -15.54 -10.98 8.18
N PHE A 441 -15.41 -9.72 8.56
CA PHE A 441 -15.85 -8.62 7.71
C PHE A 441 -14.91 -8.36 6.53
N VAL A 442 -13.61 -8.60 6.67
CA VAL A 442 -12.66 -8.53 5.55
C VAL A 442 -12.98 -9.60 4.50
N GLU A 443 -13.20 -10.84 4.93
CA GLU A 443 -13.57 -11.92 4.00
C GLU A 443 -14.94 -11.67 3.35
N LEU A 444 -15.91 -11.15 4.12
CA LEU A 444 -17.20 -10.75 3.59
C LEU A 444 -17.06 -9.63 2.55
N TYR A 445 -16.20 -8.65 2.80
CA TYR A 445 -15.93 -7.56 1.87
C TYR A 445 -15.28 -8.06 0.58
N LYS A 446 -14.32 -8.99 0.65
CA LYS A 446 -13.73 -9.63 -0.53
C LYS A 446 -14.76 -10.37 -1.40
N GLN A 447 -15.78 -10.94 -0.79
CA GLN A 447 -16.90 -11.56 -1.52
C GLN A 447 -17.82 -10.51 -2.13
N PHE A 448 -18.11 -9.44 -1.38
CA PHE A 448 -19.00 -8.37 -1.76
C PHE A 448 -18.52 -7.63 -3.02
N ILE A 449 -17.24 -7.24 -3.07
CA ILE A 449 -16.69 -6.49 -4.21
C ILE A 449 -16.64 -7.28 -5.53
N LYS A 450 -16.79 -8.60 -5.46
CA LYS A 450 -16.84 -9.47 -6.63
C LYS A 450 -18.28 -9.65 -7.17
N THR A 451 -19.28 -9.09 -6.49
CA THR A 451 -20.66 -9.20 -6.95
C THR A 451 -20.90 -8.36 -8.20
N PRO A 452 -21.70 -8.85 -9.17
CA PRO A 452 -22.02 -8.10 -10.38
C PRO A 452 -22.58 -6.71 -10.08
N GLN A 453 -23.37 -6.57 -9.03
CA GLN A 453 -23.99 -5.32 -8.59
C GLN A 453 -22.95 -4.25 -8.26
N VAL A 454 -21.92 -4.62 -7.48
CA VAL A 454 -20.81 -3.72 -7.11
C VAL A 454 -19.94 -3.39 -8.32
N LEU A 455 -19.64 -4.37 -9.15
CA LEU A 455 -18.86 -4.15 -10.38
C LEU A 455 -19.58 -3.19 -11.34
N LEU A 456 -20.90 -3.34 -11.52
CA LEU A 456 -21.71 -2.41 -12.31
C LEU A 456 -21.71 -1.01 -11.72
N LEU A 457 -21.86 -0.89 -10.40
CA LEU A 457 -21.86 0.39 -9.70
C LEU A 457 -20.52 1.13 -9.93
N ARG A 458 -19.40 0.46 -9.63
CA ARG A 458 -18.05 1.00 -9.80
C ARG A 458 -17.76 1.40 -11.24
N ARG A 459 -18.04 0.50 -12.20
CA ARG A 459 -17.81 0.77 -13.62
C ARG A 459 -18.49 2.04 -14.12
N ASN A 460 -19.66 2.35 -13.61
CA ASN A 460 -20.49 3.46 -14.11
C ASN A 460 -20.35 4.75 -13.29
N LEU A 461 -19.97 4.71 -12.03
CA LEU A 461 -19.88 5.88 -11.15
C LEU A 461 -18.46 6.38 -10.88
N LEU A 462 -17.45 5.51 -10.81
CA LEU A 462 -16.08 5.95 -10.54
C LEU A 462 -15.50 6.84 -11.64
N GLY A 463 -15.76 6.52 -12.90
CA GLY A 463 -15.19 7.22 -14.06
C GLY A 463 -15.73 8.62 -14.33
N GLU A 464 -16.82 9.07 -13.68
CA GLU A 464 -17.53 10.30 -14.00
C GLU A 464 -17.57 11.35 -12.87
N SER A 465 -16.63 11.34 -11.95
CA SER A 465 -16.58 12.25 -10.79
C SER A 465 -17.73 12.05 -9.78
N HIS A 466 -18.34 10.86 -9.76
CA HIS A 466 -19.43 10.52 -8.83
C HIS A 466 -18.98 9.60 -7.69
N TRP A 467 -17.68 9.42 -7.54
CA TRP A 467 -17.07 8.50 -6.54
C TRP A 467 -17.55 8.71 -5.10
N LYS A 468 -17.95 9.96 -4.74
CA LYS A 468 -18.49 10.23 -3.40
C LYS A 468 -19.84 9.54 -3.17
N TYR A 469 -20.69 9.55 -4.17
CA TYR A 469 -21.99 8.86 -4.12
C TYR A 469 -21.81 7.36 -4.23
N GLU A 470 -20.93 6.90 -5.11
CA GLU A 470 -20.59 5.50 -5.27
C GLU A 470 -20.13 4.91 -3.94
N SER A 471 -19.15 5.52 -3.27
CA SER A 471 -18.61 5.08 -2.00
C SER A 471 -19.65 5.04 -0.86
N VAL A 472 -20.63 5.97 -0.87
CA VAL A 472 -21.73 5.99 0.11
C VAL A 472 -22.75 4.89 -0.20
N ILE A 473 -23.15 4.73 -1.46
CA ILE A 473 -24.06 3.67 -1.90
C ILE A 473 -23.46 2.30 -1.58
N GLU A 474 -22.18 2.12 -1.88
CA GLU A 474 -21.46 0.88 -1.60
C GLU A 474 -21.42 0.56 -0.10
N THR A 475 -21.23 1.58 0.75
CA THR A 475 -21.27 1.39 2.21
C THR A 475 -22.62 0.84 2.66
N VAL A 476 -23.73 1.44 2.22
CA VAL A 476 -25.08 0.99 2.59
C VAL A 476 -25.36 -0.41 2.02
N LEU A 477 -24.95 -0.66 0.78
CA LEU A 477 -25.11 -1.96 0.14
C LEU A 477 -24.28 -3.05 0.83
N PHE A 478 -23.09 -2.72 1.33
CA PHE A 478 -22.26 -3.64 2.12
C PHE A 478 -22.94 -4.01 3.45
N VAL A 479 -23.58 -3.05 4.12
CA VAL A 479 -24.38 -3.35 5.33
C VAL A 479 -25.53 -4.28 4.99
N TYR A 480 -26.23 -4.04 3.88
CA TYR A 480 -27.28 -4.96 3.41
C TYR A 480 -26.71 -6.37 3.15
N PHE A 481 -25.60 -6.44 2.41
CA PHE A 481 -24.93 -7.70 2.10
C PHE A 481 -24.46 -8.44 3.36
N SER A 482 -24.01 -7.73 4.38
CA SER A 482 -23.59 -8.33 5.64
C SER A 482 -24.72 -9.03 6.38
N LYS A 483 -25.95 -8.58 6.19
CA LYS A 483 -27.13 -9.15 6.83
C LYS A 483 -27.82 -10.22 5.97
N PHE A 484 -28.02 -9.96 4.70
CA PHE A 484 -28.86 -10.76 3.80
C PHE A 484 -28.06 -11.48 2.69
N GLY A 485 -26.76 -11.25 2.59
CA GLY A 485 -25.92 -11.82 1.54
C GLY A 485 -26.37 -11.35 0.16
N LYS A 486 -26.44 -12.28 -0.79
CA LYS A 486 -26.85 -12.01 -2.17
C LYS A 486 -28.37 -11.93 -2.38
N GLN A 487 -29.18 -12.21 -1.34
CA GLN A 487 -30.62 -12.25 -1.49
C GLN A 487 -31.18 -10.87 -1.87
N TYR A 488 -31.83 -10.76 -3.01
CA TYR A 488 -32.42 -9.53 -3.55
C TYR A 488 -31.43 -8.33 -3.60
N LEU A 489 -30.15 -8.61 -3.87
CA LEU A 489 -29.12 -7.59 -3.85
C LEU A 489 -29.28 -6.55 -4.96
N SER A 490 -29.81 -6.93 -6.13
CA SER A 490 -30.10 -6.05 -7.24
C SER A 490 -31.23 -5.08 -6.92
N GLU A 491 -32.30 -5.58 -6.31
CA GLU A 491 -33.45 -4.79 -5.87
C GLU A 491 -33.05 -3.85 -4.72
N ALA A 492 -32.21 -4.32 -3.79
CA ALA A 492 -31.66 -3.49 -2.73
C ALA A 492 -30.77 -2.38 -3.29
N LEU A 493 -29.91 -2.68 -4.27
CA LEU A 493 -29.11 -1.66 -4.95
C LEU A 493 -29.99 -0.60 -5.60
N PHE A 494 -31.07 -1.00 -6.29
CA PHE A 494 -32.02 -0.08 -6.88
C PHE A 494 -32.63 0.87 -5.84
N CYS A 495 -33.11 0.34 -4.71
CA CYS A 495 -33.72 1.13 -3.65
C CYS A 495 -32.70 2.07 -2.99
N ILE A 496 -31.51 1.58 -2.65
CA ILE A 496 -30.43 2.37 -2.02
C ILE A 496 -29.99 3.51 -2.96
N VAL A 497 -29.76 3.20 -4.24
CA VAL A 497 -29.39 4.20 -5.24
C VAL A 497 -30.48 5.25 -5.37
N GLY A 498 -31.74 4.83 -5.46
CA GLY A 498 -32.88 5.75 -5.56
C GLY A 498 -32.98 6.71 -4.38
N ALA A 499 -32.80 6.21 -3.16
CA ALA A 499 -32.82 7.02 -1.94
C ALA A 499 -31.64 8.01 -1.88
N VAL A 500 -30.42 7.54 -2.17
CA VAL A 500 -29.21 8.38 -2.11
C VAL A 500 -29.18 9.41 -3.25
N ALA A 501 -29.69 9.07 -4.44
CA ALA A 501 -29.75 9.93 -5.60
C ALA A 501 -30.61 11.19 -5.36
N GLN A 502 -31.61 11.14 -4.47
CA GLN A 502 -32.43 12.29 -4.12
C GLN A 502 -31.59 13.50 -3.65
N HIS A 503 -30.50 13.24 -2.96
CA HIS A 503 -29.56 14.30 -2.57
C HIS A 503 -28.92 14.95 -3.80
N ARG A 504 -28.46 14.14 -4.79
CA ARG A 504 -27.78 14.67 -5.98
C ARG A 504 -28.70 15.52 -6.84
N TYR A 505 -29.95 15.15 -6.91
CA TYR A 505 -30.95 15.90 -7.73
C TYR A 505 -31.31 17.27 -7.12
N LYS A 506 -31.18 17.39 -5.79
CA LYS A 506 -31.43 18.68 -5.10
C LYS A 506 -30.19 19.56 -5.04
N GLU A 507 -29.00 18.96 -4.92
CA GLU A 507 -27.76 19.68 -4.65
C GLU A 507 -26.84 19.72 -5.86
N SER A 508 -26.38 20.92 -6.24
CA SER A 508 -25.41 21.11 -7.33
C SER A 508 -23.99 20.67 -6.94
N ARG A 509 -23.64 20.75 -5.64
CA ARG A 509 -22.33 20.38 -5.11
C ARG A 509 -22.39 19.12 -4.27
N ALA A 510 -21.56 18.13 -4.61
CA ALA A 510 -21.39 16.92 -3.82
C ALA A 510 -20.40 17.17 -2.66
N LEU A 511 -20.90 17.59 -1.52
CA LEU A 511 -20.11 17.68 -0.28
C LEU A 511 -20.28 16.38 0.51
N GLN A 512 -19.18 15.69 0.83
CA GLN A 512 -19.21 14.36 1.43
C GLN A 512 -20.05 14.31 2.72
N TYR A 513 -19.86 15.30 3.60
CA TYR A 513 -20.60 15.34 4.85
C TYR A 513 -22.12 15.47 4.67
N LYS A 514 -22.57 16.22 3.63
CA LYS A 514 -24.00 16.35 3.32
C LYS A 514 -24.60 15.07 2.75
N ILE A 515 -23.82 14.32 1.97
CA ILE A 515 -24.26 13.01 1.45
C ILE A 515 -24.38 12.03 2.61
N ASN A 516 -23.42 12.03 3.53
CA ASN A 516 -23.46 11.22 4.73
C ASN A 516 -24.66 11.57 5.63
N GLU A 517 -24.90 12.87 5.83
CA GLU A 517 -26.06 13.38 6.58
C GLU A 517 -27.40 12.96 5.94
N HIS A 518 -27.47 13.01 4.62
CA HIS A 518 -28.65 12.56 3.88
C HIS A 518 -28.96 11.08 4.12
N VAL A 519 -27.96 10.20 4.07
CA VAL A 519 -28.13 8.76 4.34
C VAL A 519 -28.54 8.51 5.79
N GLN A 520 -27.94 9.25 6.71
CA GLN A 520 -28.26 9.17 8.14
C GLN A 520 -29.69 9.64 8.43
N ASN A 521 -30.11 10.75 7.84
CA ASN A 521 -31.46 11.30 8.02
C ASN A 521 -32.55 10.41 7.40
N ASN A 522 -32.24 9.66 6.35
CA ASN A 522 -33.13 8.66 5.78
C ASN A 522 -33.07 7.31 6.50
N GLU A 523 -32.24 7.17 7.51
CA GLU A 523 -32.13 6.01 8.39
C GLU A 523 -31.87 4.66 7.65
N LEU A 524 -31.24 4.72 6.45
CA LEU A 524 -31.09 3.55 5.58
C LEU A 524 -30.39 2.36 6.27
N VAL A 525 -29.34 2.65 7.06
CA VAL A 525 -28.62 1.60 7.78
C VAL A 525 -29.47 1.01 8.90
N MET A 526 -30.29 1.83 9.57
CA MET A 526 -31.21 1.38 10.61
C MET A 526 -32.34 0.53 10.02
N MET A 527 -32.89 0.91 8.86
CA MET A 527 -33.88 0.12 8.15
C MET A 527 -33.34 -1.28 7.79
N ILE A 528 -32.09 -1.36 7.31
CA ILE A 528 -31.45 -2.66 7.06
C ILE A 528 -31.35 -3.48 8.35
N ASP A 529 -30.91 -2.83 9.44
CA ASP A 529 -30.74 -3.51 10.73
C ASP A 529 -32.04 -4.04 11.30
N GLN A 530 -33.11 -3.26 11.22
CA GLN A 530 -34.43 -3.61 11.76
C GLN A 530 -35.20 -4.60 10.87
N ALA A 531 -34.92 -4.64 9.57
CA ALA A 531 -35.63 -5.51 8.65
C ALA A 531 -35.40 -7.00 8.98
N SER A 532 -36.46 -7.74 9.20
CA SER A 532 -36.41 -9.19 9.46
C SER A 532 -36.16 -10.02 8.20
N SER A 533 -36.39 -9.44 7.02
CA SER A 533 -36.14 -10.05 5.71
C SER A 533 -35.83 -8.98 4.67
N PRO A 534 -35.25 -9.37 3.51
CA PRO A 534 -35.06 -8.45 2.38
C PRO A 534 -36.33 -7.71 1.98
N SER A 535 -37.47 -8.40 1.96
CA SER A 535 -38.76 -7.83 1.55
C SER A 535 -39.21 -6.66 2.43
N PHE A 536 -38.97 -6.72 3.74
CA PHE A 536 -39.27 -5.61 4.66
C PHE A 536 -38.41 -4.40 4.36
N PHE A 537 -37.10 -4.58 4.16
CA PHE A 537 -36.22 -3.49 3.77
C PHE A 537 -36.66 -2.82 2.47
N LEU A 538 -36.99 -3.63 1.45
CA LEU A 538 -37.46 -3.10 0.17
C LEU A 538 -38.77 -2.33 0.34
N ALA A 539 -39.73 -2.87 1.10
CA ALA A 539 -41.00 -2.21 1.35
C ALA A 539 -40.84 -0.85 2.07
N GLU A 540 -39.96 -0.77 3.06
CA GLU A 540 -39.69 0.47 3.81
C GLU A 540 -38.96 1.52 2.97
N THR A 541 -38.07 1.10 2.07
CA THR A 541 -37.27 2.03 1.24
C THR A 541 -38.01 2.54 0.01
N LEU A 542 -38.96 1.80 -0.54
CA LEU A 542 -39.73 2.21 -1.73
C LEU A 542 -40.44 3.57 -1.58
N PRO A 543 -41.04 3.94 -0.43
CA PRO A 543 -41.62 5.27 -0.24
C PRO A 543 -40.62 6.42 -0.29
N LEU A 544 -39.33 6.16 -0.02
CA LEU A 544 -38.28 7.17 -0.12
C LEU A 544 -37.93 7.52 -1.57
N LEU A 545 -38.29 6.65 -2.52
CA LEU A 545 -38.02 6.85 -3.94
C LEU A 545 -39.02 7.83 -4.51
N LYS A 546 -38.71 9.13 -4.43
CA LYS A 546 -39.48 10.18 -5.05
C LYS A 546 -39.13 10.25 -6.52
N ARG A 547 -40.13 10.47 -7.38
CA ARG A 547 -39.88 10.83 -8.77
C ARG A 547 -39.10 12.15 -8.78
N SER A 548 -37.84 12.11 -9.18
CA SER A 548 -37.09 13.30 -9.52
C SER A 548 -37.68 13.80 -10.85
N GLY A 549 -38.81 14.47 -10.70
CA GLY A 549 -39.47 15.04 -11.85
C GLY A 549 -38.61 16.12 -12.43
N ARG A 550 -38.78 16.31 -13.68
CA ARG A 550 -38.75 17.55 -14.44
C ARG A 550 -37.40 18.26 -14.44
N ASP A 551 -36.90 18.44 -15.60
CA ASP A 551 -35.87 19.37 -16.01
C ASP A 551 -34.43 19.00 -15.74
N LEU A 552 -34.10 17.71 -15.90
CA LEU A 552 -32.72 17.31 -16.15
C LEU A 552 -32.43 17.51 -17.65
N GLU A 553 -32.41 18.76 -18.10
CA GLU A 553 -31.97 19.10 -19.45
C GLU A 553 -30.52 19.59 -19.45
N GLY A 554 -29.78 19.23 -20.48
CA GLY A 554 -28.43 19.73 -20.75
C GLY A 554 -27.29 18.91 -20.18
N GLY A 555 -26.06 19.42 -20.28
CA GLY A 555 -24.81 18.76 -19.84
C GLY A 555 -24.49 18.89 -18.36
N ASP A 556 -25.47 19.15 -17.49
CA ASP A 556 -25.29 19.30 -16.05
C ASP A 556 -24.77 17.97 -15.43
N ILE A 557 -23.98 18.08 -14.38
CA ILE A 557 -23.46 16.96 -13.61
C ILE A 557 -24.58 16.06 -13.05
N ARG A 558 -25.76 16.61 -12.81
CA ARG A 558 -26.96 15.86 -12.39
C ARG A 558 -27.48 14.94 -13.50
N VAL A 559 -27.49 15.40 -14.73
CA VAL A 559 -27.88 14.61 -15.92
C VAL A 559 -26.87 13.49 -16.15
N ARG A 560 -25.55 13.78 -16.03
CA ARG A 560 -24.51 12.77 -16.15
C ARG A 560 -24.65 11.70 -15.08
N PHE A 561 -24.95 12.10 -13.84
CA PHE A 561 -25.19 11.17 -12.74
C PHE A 561 -26.41 10.28 -13.02
N TYR A 562 -27.52 10.87 -13.45
CA TYR A 562 -28.71 10.12 -13.85
C TYR A 562 -28.42 9.13 -14.96
N ASN A 563 -27.72 9.55 -16.02
CA ASN A 563 -27.34 8.65 -17.11
C ASN A 563 -26.42 7.53 -16.66
N ALA A 564 -25.51 7.79 -15.70
CA ALA A 564 -24.67 6.75 -15.10
C ALA A 564 -25.53 5.72 -14.35
N LEU A 565 -26.51 6.17 -13.57
CA LEU A 565 -27.45 5.28 -12.89
C LEU A 565 -28.31 4.47 -13.86
N CYS A 566 -28.76 5.08 -14.96
CA CYS A 566 -29.48 4.35 -16.00
C CYS A 566 -28.64 3.21 -16.60
N ARG A 567 -27.33 3.41 -16.75
CA ARG A 567 -26.42 2.34 -17.21
C ARG A 567 -26.28 1.22 -16.17
N VAL A 568 -26.20 1.56 -14.88
CA VAL A 568 -26.21 0.57 -13.79
C VAL A 568 -27.48 -0.28 -13.88
N PHE A 569 -28.64 0.36 -13.94
CA PHE A 569 -29.93 -0.36 -13.96
C PHE A 569 -30.14 -1.20 -15.22
N ARG A 570 -29.69 -0.74 -16.39
CA ARG A 570 -29.70 -1.57 -17.61
C ARG A 570 -28.86 -2.83 -17.43
N GLY A 571 -27.68 -2.70 -16.80
CA GLY A 571 -26.83 -3.87 -16.49
C GLY A 571 -27.49 -4.85 -15.51
N LEU A 572 -28.35 -4.37 -14.60
CA LEU A 572 -29.11 -5.25 -13.70
C LEU A 572 -30.26 -6.00 -14.39
N HIS A 573 -30.63 -5.62 -15.62
CA HIS A 573 -31.59 -6.35 -16.44
C HIS A 573 -30.91 -7.26 -17.48
N ASP A 574 -29.59 -7.30 -17.51
CA ASP A 574 -28.83 -8.04 -18.51
C ASP A 574 -28.54 -9.46 -18.00
N PRO A 575 -29.08 -10.51 -18.64
CA PRO A 575 -28.85 -11.89 -18.25
C PRO A 575 -27.40 -12.36 -18.47
N GLU A 576 -26.60 -11.68 -19.30
CA GLU A 576 -25.17 -11.96 -19.46
C GLU A 576 -24.34 -11.49 -18.24
N ILE A 577 -24.86 -10.51 -17.49
CA ILE A 577 -24.22 -9.97 -16.29
C ILE A 577 -24.76 -10.62 -15.03
N LEU A 578 -26.09 -10.75 -14.95
CA LEU A 578 -26.79 -11.54 -13.95
C LEU A 578 -27.27 -12.86 -14.60
N ASN A 579 -27.65 -13.84 -13.81
CA ASN A 579 -28.33 -15.00 -14.37
C ASN A 579 -29.77 -14.66 -14.81
N ASP A 580 -30.39 -15.53 -15.64
CA ASP A 580 -31.72 -15.30 -16.19
C ASP A 580 -32.79 -15.09 -15.11
N GLU A 581 -32.70 -15.81 -13.98
CA GLU A 581 -33.64 -15.68 -12.87
C GLU A 581 -33.56 -14.32 -12.18
N GLU A 582 -32.35 -13.85 -11.90
CA GLU A 582 -32.12 -12.57 -11.21
C GLU A 582 -32.48 -11.39 -12.11
N SER A 583 -32.14 -11.43 -13.39
CA SER A 583 -32.46 -10.38 -14.35
C SER A 583 -33.96 -10.28 -14.60
N LEU A 584 -34.67 -11.40 -14.74
CA LEU A 584 -36.12 -11.43 -14.86
C LEU A 584 -36.82 -10.93 -13.59
N ARG A 585 -36.34 -11.33 -12.42
CA ARG A 585 -36.86 -10.87 -11.14
C ARG A 585 -36.71 -9.37 -10.99
N MET A 586 -35.55 -8.83 -11.38
CA MET A 586 -35.29 -7.39 -11.34
C MET A 586 -36.19 -6.62 -12.32
N ALA A 587 -36.44 -7.15 -13.53
CA ALA A 587 -37.36 -6.55 -14.49
C ALA A 587 -38.79 -6.48 -13.93
N ASN A 588 -39.30 -7.60 -13.38
CA ASN A 588 -40.62 -7.65 -12.75
C ASN A 588 -40.73 -6.67 -11.56
N PHE A 589 -39.67 -6.55 -10.75
CA PHE A 589 -39.64 -5.63 -9.63
C PHE A 589 -39.72 -4.16 -10.07
N THR A 590 -38.96 -3.79 -11.10
CA THR A 590 -38.98 -2.41 -11.63
C THR A 590 -40.30 -2.06 -12.31
N ASP A 591 -40.89 -2.99 -13.05
CA ASP A 591 -42.18 -2.78 -13.70
C ASP A 591 -43.31 -2.60 -12.68
N THR A 592 -43.35 -3.44 -11.64
CA THR A 592 -44.30 -3.31 -10.53
C THR A 592 -44.14 -1.97 -9.80
N PHE A 593 -42.90 -1.53 -9.58
CA PHE A 593 -42.63 -0.24 -8.97
C PHE A 593 -43.11 0.93 -9.83
N ILE A 594 -42.87 0.90 -11.15
CA ILE A 594 -43.30 1.94 -12.08
C ILE A 594 -44.85 2.00 -12.14
N GLU A 595 -45.52 0.85 -12.16
CA GLU A 595 -46.99 0.78 -12.16
C GLU A 595 -47.59 1.33 -10.85
N SER A 596 -47.00 0.97 -9.69
CA SER A 596 -47.46 1.50 -8.41
C SER A 596 -47.33 3.02 -8.29
N LYS A 597 -46.27 3.60 -8.88
CA LYS A 597 -46.09 5.07 -8.91
C LYS A 597 -47.03 5.77 -9.87
N LYS A 598 -47.40 5.15 -11.00
CA LYS A 598 -48.42 5.69 -11.90
C LYS A 598 -49.80 5.75 -11.24
N ASN A 599 -50.16 4.69 -10.51
CA ASN A 599 -51.46 4.62 -9.85
C ASN A 599 -51.58 5.63 -8.68
N SER A 600 -50.46 5.89 -7.95
CA SER A 600 -50.45 6.87 -6.86
C SER A 600 -50.47 8.35 -7.31
N GLU A 601 -50.30 8.66 -8.62
CA GLU A 601 -50.44 10.00 -9.18
C GLU A 601 -51.89 10.30 -9.62
N TYR A 602 -52.77 9.30 -9.61
CA TYR A 602 -54.20 9.44 -9.94
C TYR A 602 -55.11 9.43 -8.70
N GLU A 603 -54.53 9.19 -7.48
CA GLU A 603 -55.18 9.43 -6.20
C GLU A 603 -54.67 10.73 -5.55
#